data_358463dcfdcf315495b2072a96751a5d
#
_entry.id   358463dcfdcf315495b2072a96751a5d
#
_cell.length_a   1.000
_cell.length_b   1.000
_cell.length_c   1.000
_cell.angle_alpha   90.00
_cell.angle_beta   90.00
_cell.angle_gamma   90.00
#
_symmetry.space_group_name_H-M   'P 1'
#
loop_
_entity.id
_entity.type
_entity.pdbx_description
1 polymer ?
#
loop_
_entity_poly.entity_id
_entity_poly.type
_entity_poly.pdbx_seq_one_letter_code
_entity_poly.pdbx_strand_id
1 'polypeptide(L)'
;MIRTLSTLALSIGSLAALPALAMEVFYWPNPTFLKVPQPEPTPKLIKTESIWKCIGCDPAEDFTLNYIQTNTSITDKYALATLMGNIKQESMFLPNICEGGARVPYHRCYSGGFGLIQWTTESRYNGLGSFCDKYGCDPSTLEGQVRYMINENQFQSNLPYFEGKGKSVDYYMNAAYRWIGWGIHGNRTTYTYQYLNKLTNA
;
A
#
# COMPACT_ATOMS: atom_id res chain seq x y z
N MET A 1 35.27 -52.10 -52.91
CA MET A 1 35.16 -51.34 -54.18
C MET A 1 35.44 -49.91 -53.84
N ILE A 2 36.61 -49.44 -53.85
CA ILE A 2 37.52 -48.86 -54.83
C ILE A 2 36.90 -47.71 -55.66
N ARG A 3 37.57 -46.56 -55.52
CA ARG A 3 37.66 -45.41 -56.42
C ARG A 3 36.89 -44.17 -55.99
N THR A 4 37.39 -42.94 -56.08
CA THR A 4 38.69 -42.40 -56.55
C THR A 4 38.85 -40.96 -56.05
N LEU A 5 40.06 -40.54 -55.80
CA LEU A 5 40.48 -39.14 -55.59
C LEU A 5 40.21 -38.31 -56.87
N SER A 6 39.90 -37.06 -56.68
CA SER A 6 40.24 -35.98 -57.67
C SER A 6 40.64 -34.72 -56.95
N THR A 7 41.91 -34.47 -57.06
CA THR A 7 42.54 -33.19 -56.76
C THR A 7 42.24 -32.17 -57.88
N LEU A 8 41.89 -30.95 -57.52
CA LEU A 8 42.05 -29.82 -58.44
C LEU A 8 42.58 -28.59 -57.66
N ALA A 9 43.50 -27.97 -58.43
CA ALA A 9 44.54 -27.11 -57.99
C ALA A 9 44.08 -25.66 -57.69
N LEU A 10 44.97 -25.00 -56.95
CA LEU A 10 45.13 -23.57 -56.66
C LEU A 10 44.75 -22.60 -57.77
N SER A 11 44.11 -21.50 -57.38
CA SER A 11 44.36 -20.20 -57.99
C SER A 11 44.52 -19.16 -56.86
N ILE A 12 45.71 -18.60 -56.86
CA ILE A 12 46.14 -17.51 -56.01
C ILE A 12 45.49 -16.23 -56.55
N GLY A 13 44.46 -15.73 -55.86
CA GLY A 13 43.83 -14.44 -56.17
C GLY A 13 44.33 -13.37 -55.22
N SER A 14 44.90 -12.33 -55.83
CA SER A 14 45.49 -11.14 -55.27
C SER A 14 44.72 -10.52 -54.13
N LEU A 15 45.35 -10.32 -52.99
CA LEU A 15 44.85 -9.49 -51.91
C LEU A 15 44.86 -8.01 -52.33
N ALA A 16 43.68 -7.47 -52.64
CA ALA A 16 43.49 -6.03 -52.68
C ALA A 16 43.19 -5.57 -51.23
N ALA A 17 44.04 -4.78 -50.64
CA ALA A 17 43.86 -4.15 -49.36
C ALA A 17 42.74 -3.15 -49.47
N LEU A 18 41.61 -3.43 -48.75
CA LEU A 18 40.56 -2.47 -48.53
C LEU A 18 40.99 -1.41 -47.52
N PRO A 19 40.74 -0.11 -47.76
CA PRO A 19 41.08 0.92 -46.80
C PRO A 19 40.25 0.74 -45.53
N ALA A 20 40.92 0.83 -44.39
CA ALA A 20 40.29 0.87 -43.07
C ALA A 20 39.35 2.09 -43.02
N LEU A 21 38.04 1.84 -43.13
CA LEU A 21 37.03 2.82 -42.77
C LEU A 21 37.16 3.08 -41.25
N ALA A 22 37.63 4.27 -40.91
CA ALA A 22 37.61 4.76 -39.56
C ALA A 22 36.15 4.73 -39.09
N MET A 23 35.82 3.82 -38.19
CA MET A 23 34.56 3.88 -37.42
C MET A 23 34.65 5.12 -36.53
N GLU A 24 34.01 6.21 -36.98
CA GLU A 24 33.72 7.30 -36.08
C GLU A 24 32.82 6.75 -34.98
N VAL A 25 33.39 6.60 -33.78
CA VAL A 25 32.64 6.30 -32.55
C VAL A 25 31.81 7.54 -32.31
N PHE A 26 30.53 7.50 -32.73
CA PHE A 26 29.53 8.47 -32.30
C PHE A 26 29.43 8.40 -30.79
N TYR A 27 30.11 9.31 -30.12
CA TYR A 27 29.94 9.53 -28.70
C TYR A 27 28.54 10.17 -28.53
N TRP A 28 27.52 9.35 -28.16
CA TRP A 28 26.28 9.89 -27.68
C TRP A 28 26.58 10.67 -26.40
N PRO A 29 26.33 11.98 -26.35
CA PRO A 29 26.41 12.67 -25.07
C PRO A 29 25.52 11.91 -24.11
N ASN A 30 26.06 11.56 -22.94
CA ASN A 30 25.26 10.94 -21.86
C ASN A 30 23.90 11.61 -21.81
N PRO A 31 22.81 10.84 -21.90
CA PRO A 31 21.51 11.45 -21.63
C PRO A 31 21.62 12.07 -20.26
N THR A 32 21.66 13.39 -20.20
CA THR A 32 21.38 14.11 -18.97
C THR A 32 20.08 13.52 -18.51
N PHE A 33 20.13 12.65 -17.49
CA PHE A 33 18.94 12.16 -16.83
C PHE A 33 18.17 13.43 -16.46
N LEU A 34 17.16 13.74 -17.25
CA LEU A 34 16.19 14.73 -16.87
C LEU A 34 15.72 14.28 -15.49
N LYS A 35 16.19 15.00 -14.48
CA LYS A 35 15.76 14.79 -13.10
C LYS A 35 14.25 14.93 -13.16
N VAL A 36 13.54 13.80 -13.26
CA VAL A 36 12.09 13.79 -13.19
C VAL A 36 11.78 14.58 -11.94
N PRO A 37 11.04 15.69 -12.05
CA PRO A 37 10.66 16.45 -10.87
C PRO A 37 10.08 15.45 -9.89
N GLN A 38 10.71 15.30 -8.73
CA GLN A 38 10.10 14.55 -7.63
C GLN A 38 8.72 15.18 -7.44
N PRO A 39 7.63 14.39 -7.39
CA PRO A 39 6.34 14.96 -7.08
C PRO A 39 6.53 15.81 -5.84
N GLU A 40 6.11 17.06 -5.92
CA GLU A 40 6.20 17.96 -4.77
C GLU A 40 5.66 17.23 -3.54
N PRO A 41 6.35 17.35 -2.38
CA PRO A 41 5.86 16.71 -1.18
C PRO A 41 4.40 17.16 -1.01
N THR A 42 3.51 16.20 -0.95
CA THR A 42 2.07 16.43 -0.71
C THR A 42 1.94 17.54 0.33
N PRO A 43 1.14 18.60 0.10
CA PRO A 43 1.07 19.73 1.00
C PRO A 43 1.02 19.20 2.43
N LYS A 44 1.94 19.68 3.29
CA LYS A 44 1.96 19.29 4.70
C LYS A 44 0.57 19.55 5.22
N LEU A 45 -0.23 18.49 5.38
CA LEU A 45 -1.53 18.59 6.03
C LEU A 45 -1.27 19.35 7.32
N ILE A 46 -1.91 20.51 7.47
CA ILE A 46 -1.92 21.25 8.74
C ILE A 46 -2.36 20.19 9.75
N LYS A 47 -1.47 19.83 10.68
CA LYS A 47 -1.79 18.87 11.74
C LYS A 47 -3.05 19.38 12.43
N THR A 48 -4.19 18.84 12.08
CA THR A 48 -5.42 19.10 12.79
C THR A 48 -5.28 18.41 14.13
N GLU A 49 -5.45 19.12 15.21
CA GLU A 49 -5.45 18.51 16.55
C GLU A 49 -6.56 17.46 16.60
N SER A 50 -6.28 16.35 17.28
CA SER A 50 -7.29 15.30 17.47
C SER A 50 -8.51 15.88 18.19
N ILE A 51 -9.68 15.78 17.57
CA ILE A 51 -10.93 16.28 18.14
C ILE A 51 -11.51 15.27 19.13
N TRP A 52 -11.20 13.98 18.95
CA TRP A 52 -11.75 12.88 19.74
C TRP A 52 -10.64 12.11 20.43
N LYS A 53 -10.86 11.84 21.74
CA LYS A 53 -10.09 10.89 22.56
C LYS A 53 -10.90 9.63 22.80
N CYS A 54 -10.22 8.50 22.91
CA CYS A 54 -10.85 7.23 23.20
C CYS A 54 -10.64 6.83 24.67
N ILE A 55 -11.67 6.83 25.48
CA ILE A 55 -11.58 6.44 26.88
C ILE A 55 -11.58 4.91 26.98
N GLY A 56 -10.52 4.35 27.60
CA GLY A 56 -10.35 2.91 27.78
C GLY A 56 -10.05 2.16 26.49
N CYS A 57 -9.44 2.84 25.53
CA CYS A 57 -8.79 2.21 24.38
C CYS A 57 -7.39 1.74 24.75
N ASP A 58 -6.91 0.71 24.08
CA ASP A 58 -5.51 0.30 24.18
C ASP A 58 -4.59 1.19 23.32
N PRO A 59 -3.26 1.10 23.49
CA PRO A 59 -2.32 1.94 22.75
C PRO A 59 -2.42 1.83 21.22
N ALA A 60 -2.78 0.66 20.68
CA ALA A 60 -2.92 0.48 19.23
C ALA A 60 -4.21 1.11 18.70
N GLU A 61 -5.30 1.02 19.46
CA GLU A 61 -6.56 1.72 19.19
C GLU A 61 -6.34 3.24 19.19
N ASP A 62 -5.70 3.77 20.24
CA ASP A 62 -5.42 5.21 20.38
C ASP A 62 -4.49 5.73 19.27
N PHE A 63 -3.42 5.00 18.98
CA PHE A 63 -2.53 5.35 17.88
C PHE A 63 -3.28 5.43 16.55
N THR A 64 -4.09 4.43 16.25
CA THR A 64 -4.85 4.36 14.99
C THR A 64 -5.85 5.51 14.87
N LEU A 65 -6.62 5.77 15.92
CA LEU A 65 -7.58 6.87 15.98
C LEU A 65 -6.89 8.23 15.75
N ASN A 66 -5.81 8.49 16.50
CA ASN A 66 -5.06 9.74 16.40
C ASN A 66 -4.44 9.91 15.02
N TYR A 67 -3.89 8.83 14.45
CA TYR A 67 -3.29 8.88 13.13
C TYR A 67 -4.33 9.21 12.03
N ILE A 68 -5.51 8.60 12.08
CA ILE A 68 -6.60 8.91 11.14
C ILE A 68 -7.00 10.39 11.27
N GLN A 69 -7.24 10.90 12.48
CA GLN A 69 -7.68 12.28 12.70
C GLN A 69 -6.65 13.32 12.26
N THR A 70 -5.35 13.04 12.49
CA THR A 70 -4.27 13.99 12.20
C THR A 70 -3.81 13.97 10.74
N ASN A 71 -4.15 12.93 9.98
CA ASN A 71 -3.71 12.74 8.60
C ASN A 71 -4.85 12.67 7.57
N THR A 72 -6.09 12.90 8.00
CA THR A 72 -7.27 13.04 7.13
C THR A 72 -8.15 14.18 7.63
N SER A 73 -9.18 14.55 6.87
CA SER A 73 -10.20 15.50 7.33
C SER A 73 -11.41 14.82 7.98
N ILE A 74 -11.26 13.56 8.41
CA ILE A 74 -12.32 12.82 9.09
C ILE A 74 -12.43 13.33 10.54
N THR A 75 -13.50 14.07 10.83
CA THR A 75 -13.75 14.66 12.14
C THR A 75 -15.09 14.24 12.73
N ASP A 76 -15.92 13.53 11.97
CA ASP A 76 -17.21 13.05 12.43
C ASP A 76 -17.05 11.85 13.39
N LYS A 77 -17.67 11.94 14.55
CA LYS A 77 -17.59 10.88 15.58
C LYS A 77 -18.08 9.52 15.07
N TYR A 78 -19.17 9.51 14.29
CA TYR A 78 -19.77 8.29 13.75
C TYR A 78 -18.88 7.66 12.68
N ALA A 79 -18.22 8.49 11.85
CA ALA A 79 -17.25 8.03 10.87
C ALA A 79 -16.05 7.37 11.54
N LEU A 80 -15.43 8.04 12.52
CA LEU A 80 -14.30 7.51 13.27
C LEU A 80 -14.65 6.22 14.00
N ALA A 81 -15.77 6.20 14.72
CA ALA A 81 -16.23 5.00 15.43
C ALA A 81 -16.46 3.82 14.45
N THR A 82 -16.99 4.11 13.25
CA THR A 82 -17.21 3.07 12.22
C THR A 82 -15.90 2.54 11.69
N LEU A 83 -14.93 3.39 11.40
CA LEU A 83 -13.59 2.97 10.99
C LEU A 83 -12.95 2.07 12.07
N MET A 84 -12.93 2.54 13.32
CA MET A 84 -12.38 1.78 14.45
C MET A 84 -13.09 0.44 14.65
N GLY A 85 -14.41 0.39 14.56
CA GLY A 85 -15.20 -0.84 14.69
C GLY A 85 -14.90 -1.85 13.58
N ASN A 86 -14.68 -1.38 12.35
CA ASN A 86 -14.31 -2.24 11.24
C ASN A 86 -12.88 -2.78 11.39
N ILE A 87 -11.91 -1.95 11.74
CA ILE A 87 -10.53 -2.38 12.00
C ILE A 87 -10.49 -3.41 13.12
N LYS A 88 -11.26 -3.18 14.19
CA LYS A 88 -11.36 -4.15 15.29
C LYS A 88 -11.89 -5.51 14.84
N GLN A 89 -12.89 -5.54 13.96
CA GLN A 89 -13.43 -6.79 13.43
C GLN A 89 -12.40 -7.53 12.56
N GLU A 90 -11.56 -6.82 11.81
CA GLU A 90 -10.57 -7.44 10.93
C GLU A 90 -9.40 -8.08 11.70
N SER A 91 -8.87 -7.39 12.70
CA SER A 91 -7.57 -7.78 13.28
C SER A 91 -7.45 -7.56 14.78
N MET A 92 -8.45 -7.00 15.46
CA MET A 92 -8.30 -6.50 16.83
C MET A 92 -7.09 -5.55 16.98
N PHE A 93 -6.80 -4.76 15.95
CA PHE A 93 -5.63 -3.86 15.83
C PHE A 93 -4.26 -4.56 15.86
N LEU A 94 -4.21 -5.85 15.52
CA LEU A 94 -2.98 -6.62 15.48
C LEU A 94 -2.33 -6.54 14.08
N PRO A 95 -1.22 -5.82 13.92
CA PRO A 95 -0.63 -5.58 12.60
C PRO A 95 0.07 -6.80 11.99
N ASN A 96 0.46 -7.76 12.81
CA ASN A 96 1.17 -8.96 12.37
C ASN A 96 0.30 -10.22 12.37
N ILE A 97 -1.02 -10.06 12.23
CA ILE A 97 -1.93 -11.19 12.17
C ILE A 97 -2.16 -11.61 10.72
N CYS A 98 -1.96 -12.88 10.43
CA CYS A 98 -2.30 -13.53 9.18
C CYS A 98 -3.64 -14.25 9.33
N GLU A 99 -4.39 -14.44 8.24
CA GLU A 99 -5.65 -15.18 8.27
C GLU A 99 -5.48 -16.53 8.96
N GLY A 100 -6.47 -16.92 9.76
CA GLY A 100 -6.36 -18.09 10.64
C GLY A 100 -5.70 -17.83 11.99
N GLY A 101 -5.29 -16.58 12.28
CA GLY A 101 -4.83 -16.13 13.60
C GLY A 101 -3.33 -16.25 13.85
N ALA A 102 -2.53 -16.70 12.88
CA ALA A 102 -1.08 -16.78 13.04
C ALA A 102 -0.45 -15.38 13.18
N ARG A 103 0.43 -15.21 14.16
CA ARG A 103 1.19 -13.96 14.38
C ARG A 103 2.55 -14.09 13.69
N VAL A 104 2.66 -13.47 12.52
CA VAL A 104 3.85 -13.57 11.65
C VAL A 104 4.22 -12.20 11.06
N PRO A 105 5.48 -11.95 10.70
CA PRO A 105 5.84 -10.77 9.93
C PRO A 105 5.26 -10.83 8.53
N TYR A 106 5.13 -9.65 7.89
CA TYR A 106 4.53 -9.48 6.56
C TYR A 106 4.96 -10.56 5.55
N HIS A 107 6.26 -10.74 5.36
CA HIS A 107 6.80 -11.66 4.35
C HIS A 107 6.57 -13.17 4.64
N ARG A 108 5.96 -13.51 5.79
CA ARG A 108 5.64 -14.90 6.18
C ARG A 108 4.13 -15.18 6.19
N CYS A 109 3.29 -14.25 5.78
CA CYS A 109 1.88 -14.50 5.54
C CYS A 109 1.70 -14.85 4.05
N TYR A 110 1.60 -16.13 3.74
CA TYR A 110 1.62 -16.62 2.35
C TYR A 110 0.24 -16.74 1.71
N SER A 111 -0.81 -16.61 2.49
CA SER A 111 -2.19 -16.73 1.99
C SER A 111 -3.18 -16.05 2.91
N GLY A 112 -4.29 -15.62 2.33
CA GLY A 112 -5.37 -14.97 3.06
C GLY A 112 -5.09 -13.51 3.41
N GLY A 113 -5.86 -12.99 4.35
CA GLY A 113 -5.73 -11.62 4.81
C GLY A 113 -4.55 -11.41 5.75
N PHE A 114 -3.91 -10.24 5.65
CA PHE A 114 -2.81 -9.85 6.54
C PHE A 114 -3.07 -8.50 7.19
N GLY A 115 -2.74 -8.42 8.46
CA GLY A 115 -2.59 -7.17 9.20
C GLY A 115 -3.89 -6.45 9.52
N LEU A 116 -3.78 -5.15 9.70
CA LEU A 116 -4.76 -4.28 10.36
C LEU A 116 -6.17 -4.36 9.77
N ILE A 117 -6.30 -4.42 8.45
CA ILE A 117 -7.59 -4.54 7.75
C ILE A 117 -7.69 -5.80 6.90
N GLN A 118 -6.86 -6.79 7.17
CA GLN A 118 -6.84 -8.08 6.48
C GLN A 118 -6.73 -7.91 4.95
N TRP A 119 -5.65 -7.27 4.48
CA TRP A 119 -5.38 -7.15 3.04
C TRP A 119 -5.27 -8.52 2.40
N THR A 120 -6.29 -8.93 1.65
CA THR A 120 -6.43 -10.28 1.10
C THR A 120 -6.05 -10.35 -0.38
N THR A 121 -6.37 -9.31 -1.17
CA THR A 121 -6.02 -9.34 -2.60
C THR A 121 -4.52 -9.11 -2.79
N GLU A 122 -3.93 -9.82 -3.74
CA GLU A 122 -2.50 -9.72 -4.04
C GLU A 122 -2.06 -8.26 -4.29
N SER A 123 -2.86 -7.49 -5.02
CA SER A 123 -2.54 -6.09 -5.31
C SER A 123 -2.50 -5.21 -4.06
N ARG A 124 -3.41 -5.41 -3.11
CA ARG A 124 -3.43 -4.63 -1.86
C ARG A 124 -2.33 -5.10 -0.91
N TYR A 125 -2.12 -6.40 -0.79
CA TYR A 125 -1.04 -6.97 0.02
C TYR A 125 0.33 -6.51 -0.49
N ASN A 126 0.63 -6.67 -1.77
CA ASN A 126 1.88 -6.21 -2.37
C ASN A 126 2.00 -4.68 -2.33
N GLY A 127 0.86 -3.97 -2.39
CA GLY A 127 0.79 -2.53 -2.21
C GLY A 127 1.33 -2.07 -0.85
N LEU A 128 1.04 -2.79 0.23
CA LEU A 128 1.57 -2.51 1.57
C LEU A 128 3.11 -2.63 1.59
N GLY A 129 3.66 -3.70 1.04
CA GLY A 129 5.11 -3.88 0.94
C GLY A 129 5.77 -2.78 0.13
N SER A 130 5.28 -2.53 -1.09
CA SER A 130 5.81 -1.50 -1.99
C SER A 130 5.71 -0.08 -1.41
N PHE A 131 4.64 0.21 -0.68
CA PHE A 131 4.49 1.47 0.04
C PHE A 131 5.55 1.63 1.12
N CYS A 132 5.76 0.60 1.94
CA CYS A 132 6.75 0.66 3.00
C CYS A 132 8.18 0.71 2.47
N ASP A 133 8.50 0.00 1.39
CA ASP A 133 9.79 0.10 0.69
C ASP A 133 10.04 1.53 0.19
N LYS A 134 9.02 2.15 -0.40
CA LYS A 134 9.11 3.51 -0.95
C LYS A 134 9.24 4.59 0.12
N TYR A 135 8.51 4.46 1.24
CA TYR A 135 8.37 5.51 2.24
C TYR A 135 9.09 5.21 3.57
N GLY A 136 9.92 4.16 3.60
CA GLY A 136 10.76 3.82 4.74
C GLY A 136 9.95 3.41 5.97
N CYS A 137 9.05 2.42 5.84
CA CYS A 137 8.34 1.84 6.97
C CYS A 137 8.48 0.30 6.99
N ASP A 138 8.08 -0.31 8.10
CA ASP A 138 7.98 -1.78 8.20
C ASP A 138 6.51 -2.20 8.00
N PRO A 139 6.19 -3.01 6.97
CA PRO A 139 4.83 -3.49 6.71
C PRO A 139 4.26 -4.40 7.79
N SER A 140 5.08 -4.88 8.72
CA SER A 140 4.66 -5.70 9.86
C SER A 140 4.24 -4.88 11.08
N THR A 141 4.44 -3.56 11.07
CA THR A 141 4.15 -2.67 12.20
C THR A 141 2.80 -1.97 12.06
N LEU A 142 2.25 -1.57 13.21
CA LEU A 142 1.00 -0.77 13.24
C LEU A 142 1.18 0.55 12.48
N GLU A 143 2.29 1.25 12.70
CA GLU A 143 2.59 2.51 12.02
C GLU A 143 2.63 2.36 10.50
N GLY A 144 3.42 1.40 9.99
CA GLY A 144 3.51 1.15 8.55
C GLY A 144 2.15 0.85 7.93
N GLN A 145 1.34 0.07 8.62
CA GLN A 145 0.02 -0.33 8.14
C GLN A 145 -1.03 0.79 8.19
N VAL A 146 -1.07 1.58 9.25
CA VAL A 146 -1.97 2.74 9.32
C VAL A 146 -1.59 3.78 8.28
N ARG A 147 -0.29 4.01 8.05
CA ARG A 147 0.19 4.88 6.96
C ARG A 147 -0.26 4.39 5.59
N TYR A 148 -0.07 3.11 5.30
CA TYR A 148 -0.54 2.54 4.04
C TYR A 148 -2.06 2.58 3.92
N MET A 149 -2.78 2.19 4.96
CA MET A 149 -4.24 2.12 5.01
C MET A 149 -4.90 3.40 4.52
N ILE A 150 -4.47 4.56 5.04
CA ILE A 150 -5.06 5.84 4.64
C ILE A 150 -4.58 6.33 3.27
N ASN A 151 -3.50 5.76 2.73
CA ASN A 151 -2.93 6.15 1.43
C ASN A 151 -3.26 5.16 0.30
N GLU A 152 -3.81 3.99 0.60
CA GLU A 152 -4.19 3.05 -0.45
C GLU A 152 -5.36 3.56 -1.30
N ASN A 153 -5.35 3.24 -2.59
CA ASN A 153 -6.35 3.72 -3.53
C ASN A 153 -7.79 3.40 -3.09
N GLN A 154 -8.00 2.23 -2.48
CA GLN A 154 -9.31 1.79 -2.03
C GLN A 154 -9.86 2.67 -0.90
N PHE A 155 -9.00 3.05 0.06
CA PHE A 155 -9.39 4.00 1.11
C PHE A 155 -9.64 5.39 0.53
N GLN A 156 -8.70 5.89 -0.28
CA GLN A 156 -8.78 7.22 -0.88
C GLN A 156 -10.02 7.43 -1.74
N SER A 157 -10.45 6.41 -2.48
CA SER A 157 -11.70 6.44 -3.26
C SER A 157 -12.95 6.53 -2.38
N ASN A 158 -12.88 6.10 -1.13
CA ASN A 158 -13.98 6.16 -0.16
C ASN A 158 -13.83 7.27 0.88
N LEU A 159 -12.68 7.95 0.94
CA LEU A 159 -12.38 9.01 1.90
C LEU A 159 -13.45 10.13 1.91
N PRO A 160 -13.95 10.64 0.76
CA PRO A 160 -14.97 11.70 0.77
C PRO A 160 -16.26 11.33 1.53
N TYR A 161 -16.60 10.03 1.60
CA TYR A 161 -17.76 9.58 2.35
C TYR A 161 -17.50 9.63 3.86
N PHE A 162 -16.27 9.33 4.31
CA PHE A 162 -15.89 9.40 5.72
C PHE A 162 -15.67 10.85 6.20
N GLU A 163 -15.27 11.76 5.31
CA GLU A 163 -15.10 13.19 5.61
C GLU A 163 -16.43 13.95 5.68
N GLY A 164 -17.53 13.31 5.27
CA GLY A 164 -18.88 13.83 5.48
C GLY A 164 -19.22 13.97 6.96
N LYS A 165 -20.13 14.86 7.30
CA LYS A 165 -20.54 15.09 8.70
C LYS A 165 -22.02 14.83 8.89
N GLY A 166 -22.37 14.43 10.13
CA GLY A 166 -23.76 14.26 10.55
C GLY A 166 -24.51 13.13 9.86
N LYS A 167 -23.80 12.10 9.41
CA LYS A 167 -24.38 10.93 8.78
C LYS A 167 -24.59 9.81 9.81
N SER A 168 -25.48 8.85 9.48
CA SER A 168 -25.75 7.70 10.34
C SER A 168 -24.59 6.68 10.31
N VAL A 169 -24.60 5.78 11.30
CA VAL A 169 -23.68 4.61 11.32
C VAL A 169 -23.83 3.80 10.04
N ASP A 170 -25.05 3.57 9.55
CA ASP A 170 -25.29 2.78 8.34
C ASP A 170 -24.68 3.42 7.11
N TYR A 171 -24.72 4.76 7.01
CA TYR A 171 -24.06 5.47 5.91
C TYR A 171 -22.55 5.21 5.91
N TYR A 172 -21.90 5.36 7.06
CA TYR A 172 -20.46 5.11 7.19
C TYR A 172 -20.12 3.63 7.07
N MET A 173 -20.98 2.74 7.52
CA MET A 173 -20.81 1.29 7.34
C MET A 173 -20.84 0.89 5.87
N ASN A 174 -21.69 1.50 5.06
CA ASN A 174 -21.68 1.30 3.61
C ASN A 174 -20.39 1.80 2.96
N ALA A 175 -19.83 2.92 3.41
CA ALA A 175 -18.53 3.39 2.96
C ALA A 175 -17.41 2.42 3.36
N ALA A 176 -17.44 1.91 4.59
CA ALA A 176 -16.49 0.91 5.08
C ALA A 176 -16.60 -0.41 4.30
N TYR A 177 -17.80 -0.83 3.93
CA TYR A 177 -18.00 -2.00 3.07
C TYR A 177 -17.33 -1.83 1.69
N ARG A 178 -17.50 -0.70 1.06
CA ARG A 178 -16.84 -0.41 -0.23
C ARG A 178 -15.32 -0.36 -0.12
N TRP A 179 -14.80 0.07 1.04
CA TRP A 179 -13.38 0.11 1.29
C TRP A 179 -12.78 -1.28 1.59
N ILE A 180 -13.33 -2.02 2.54
CA ILE A 180 -12.77 -3.29 3.03
C ILE A 180 -13.25 -4.48 2.19
N GLY A 181 -14.55 -4.56 1.88
CA GLY A 181 -15.12 -5.62 1.05
C GLY A 181 -15.28 -6.95 1.80
N TRP A 182 -15.89 -6.96 2.98
CA TRP A 182 -16.09 -8.20 3.75
C TRP A 182 -17.19 -9.10 3.18
N GLY A 183 -17.02 -10.42 3.33
CA GLY A 183 -18.06 -11.41 3.04
C GLY A 183 -19.06 -11.59 4.18
N ILE A 184 -18.59 -11.53 5.43
CA ILE A 184 -19.41 -11.68 6.65
C ILE A 184 -19.34 -10.38 7.45
N HIS A 185 -20.51 -9.85 7.81
CA HIS A 185 -20.61 -8.60 8.58
C HIS A 185 -19.93 -8.68 9.96
N GLY A 186 -20.06 -9.82 10.64
CA GLY A 186 -19.48 -10.02 11.96
C GLY A 186 -20.02 -9.02 13.00
N ASN A 187 -19.15 -8.60 13.91
CA ASN A 187 -19.49 -7.69 15.00
C ASN A 187 -19.23 -6.19 14.68
N ARG A 188 -19.06 -5.81 13.41
CA ARG A 188 -18.67 -4.44 13.01
C ARG A 188 -19.57 -3.36 13.61
N THR A 189 -20.87 -3.54 13.49
CA THR A 189 -21.85 -2.60 14.07
C THR A 189 -21.76 -2.54 15.60
N THR A 190 -21.63 -3.68 16.27
CA THR A 190 -21.46 -3.73 17.73
C THR A 190 -20.19 -3.00 18.16
N TYR A 191 -19.05 -3.24 17.50
CA TYR A 191 -17.81 -2.54 17.79
C TYR A 191 -17.90 -1.04 17.48
N THR A 192 -18.58 -0.65 16.41
CA THR A 192 -18.84 0.76 16.11
C THR A 192 -19.57 1.46 17.27
N TYR A 193 -20.63 0.88 17.80
CA TYR A 193 -21.34 1.46 18.94
C TYR A 193 -20.52 1.45 20.24
N GLN A 194 -19.64 0.46 20.43
CA GLN A 194 -18.69 0.49 21.54
C GLN A 194 -17.75 1.70 21.45
N TYR A 195 -17.19 1.99 20.25
CA TYR A 195 -16.37 3.18 20.06
C TYR A 195 -17.16 4.48 20.15
N LEU A 196 -18.39 4.54 19.69
CA LEU A 196 -19.24 5.70 19.90
C LEU A 196 -19.38 6.07 21.39
N ASN A 197 -19.44 5.07 22.26
CA ASN A 197 -19.52 5.28 23.71
C ASN A 197 -18.16 5.65 24.32
N LYS A 198 -17.05 5.23 23.72
CA LYS A 198 -15.68 5.53 24.19
C LYS A 198 -15.15 6.88 23.71
N LEU A 199 -15.61 7.37 22.56
CA LEU A 199 -15.13 8.62 21.99
C LEU A 199 -15.71 9.82 22.72
N THR A 200 -14.83 10.68 23.25
CA THR A 200 -15.15 11.94 23.92
C THR A 200 -14.38 13.09 23.29
N ASN A 201 -14.87 14.32 23.42
CA ASN A 201 -14.11 15.49 22.95
C ASN A 201 -12.77 15.58 23.68
N ALA A 202 -11.72 15.91 22.91
CA ALA A 202 -10.35 16.07 23.41
C ALA A 202 -10.16 17.33 24.24
#